data_e01cb5d7fbc34460d0730580dc6680c4
#
_entry.id   e01cb5d7fbc34460d0730580dc6680c4
#
_cell.length_a   1.000
_cell.length_b   1.000
_cell.length_c   1.000
_cell.angle_alpha   90.00
_cell.angle_beta   90.00
_cell.angle_gamma   90.00
#
_symmetry.space_group_name_H-M   'P 1'
#
loop_
_entity.id
_entity.type
_entity.pdbx_description
1 polymer ?
#
loop_
_entity_poly.entity_id
_entity_poly.type
_entity_poly.pdbx_seq_one_letter_code
_entity_poly.pdbx_strand_id
1 'polypeptide(L)'
;MLTRRGLGLAAVATGALGVRPAWSQTPLSAEQQFMVEGRYLPQYLELKAQAAAGRPAAGGFLAQFAAFLGDEATAIGGDERDRPADAELPDMSDAESRDALSAIVEAATDRQIVILNEAHNISGHRGFATRVMRALRPLGFDTFATETFLQPQQEAAPSIRRYRRGDPLHSGFGYYIADPVYAEAVREAAELGYTFADYEWRWDQRPPATASGDEQIAAREAAQVDNLGEAVLKGRPDARIFVLCGSSHAREREGRGGLWFAARLKALTGIDPLTIEQSWNWPATRPQADAPHVAAVLKRFQPTAPIVVSRNGIAFANSDFEGRVDLSVFHPRLDRVAGRPGWLAADPLRKAVEVSIPAFEGPALLQALHMQEGMVIPADHFLLEAGQARGAMMLRPGAYVLRLETKRGIEPAFGEIVV
;
A
#
# COMPACT_ATOMS: atom_id res chain seq x y z
N MET A 1 18.61 7.01 -14.73
CA MET A 1 19.01 5.58 -14.90
C MET A 1 19.25 5.00 -13.51
N LEU A 2 18.24 4.52 -12.84
CA LEU A 2 18.34 3.91 -11.52
C LEU A 2 18.42 2.40 -11.71
N THR A 3 19.62 1.87 -11.63
CA THR A 3 19.86 0.43 -11.59
C THR A 3 19.35 -0.11 -10.25
N ARG A 4 18.22 -0.81 -10.28
CA ARG A 4 17.76 -1.65 -9.16
C ARG A 4 18.75 -2.79 -8.96
N ARG A 5 19.85 -2.56 -8.24
CA ARG A 5 20.65 -3.64 -7.67
C ARG A 5 20.03 -4.06 -6.34
N GLY A 6 19.52 -5.27 -6.33
CA GLY A 6 19.46 -6.13 -5.17
C GLY A 6 18.43 -5.76 -4.11
N LEU A 7 17.14 -6.00 -4.34
CA LEU A 7 16.33 -6.60 -3.30
C LEU A 7 16.82 -8.04 -3.12
N GLY A 8 17.93 -8.19 -2.44
CA GLY A 8 18.21 -9.43 -1.74
C GLY A 8 17.23 -9.51 -0.59
N LEU A 9 16.01 -9.95 -0.87
CA LEU A 9 15.13 -10.50 0.15
C LEU A 9 15.91 -11.67 0.75
N ALA A 10 16.55 -11.42 1.89
CA ALA A 10 17.09 -12.48 2.71
C ALA A 10 15.98 -13.50 2.88
N ALA A 11 16.26 -14.76 2.56
CA ALA A 11 15.36 -15.85 2.81
C ALA A 11 14.92 -15.77 4.27
N VAL A 12 13.67 -15.36 4.51
CA VAL A 12 13.06 -15.51 5.82
C VAL A 12 12.89 -17.01 6.00
N ALA A 13 13.87 -17.63 6.64
CA ALA A 13 13.65 -18.91 7.26
C ALA A 13 12.57 -18.68 8.33
N THR A 14 11.34 -19.04 8.00
CA THR A 14 10.28 -19.24 9.00
C THR A 14 10.69 -20.45 9.84
N GLY A 15 11.69 -20.24 10.69
CA GLY A 15 11.96 -21.11 11.81
C GLY A 15 10.83 -20.96 12.79
N ALA A 16 10.21 -22.06 13.17
CA ALA A 16 9.39 -22.18 14.36
C ALA A 16 9.97 -21.32 15.47
N LEU A 17 9.13 -20.80 16.38
CA LEU A 17 9.52 -20.13 17.61
C LEU A 17 10.49 -21.02 18.40
N GLY A 18 11.68 -21.14 17.88
CA GLY A 18 12.80 -21.86 18.47
C GLY A 18 13.48 -20.93 19.46
N VAL A 19 13.54 -21.35 20.70
CA VAL A 19 14.43 -20.80 21.73
C VAL A 19 15.80 -20.59 21.08
N ARG A 20 16.24 -19.35 20.96
CA ARG A 20 17.58 -19.00 20.44
C ARG A 20 18.62 -19.71 21.31
N PRO A 21 19.56 -20.45 20.72
CA PRO A 21 20.67 -20.98 21.49
C PRO A 21 21.46 -19.80 22.09
N ALA A 22 21.85 -19.93 23.33
CA ALA A 22 22.50 -18.89 24.15
C ALA A 22 23.84 -18.34 23.63
N TRP A 23 24.26 -18.68 22.44
CA TRP A 23 25.57 -18.36 21.89
C TRP A 23 25.56 -17.32 20.75
N SER A 24 24.43 -16.86 20.28
CA SER A 24 24.40 -15.77 19.31
C SER A 24 24.29 -14.44 20.06
N GLN A 25 25.42 -13.90 20.51
CA GLN A 25 25.51 -12.59 21.18
C GLN A 25 25.46 -11.39 20.21
N THR A 26 25.33 -11.62 18.93
CA THR A 26 25.21 -10.51 17.98
C THR A 26 23.79 -9.93 18.01
N PRO A 27 23.64 -8.64 18.36
CA PRO A 27 22.34 -7.97 18.31
C PRO A 27 21.72 -8.09 16.92
N LEU A 28 20.40 -8.20 16.84
CA LEU A 28 19.70 -8.19 15.58
C LEU A 28 19.93 -6.85 14.87
N SER A 29 20.14 -6.87 13.55
CA SER A 29 20.09 -5.65 12.74
C SER A 29 18.71 -5.00 12.85
N ALA A 30 18.60 -3.72 12.48
CA ALA A 30 17.32 -3.01 12.50
C ALA A 30 16.27 -3.70 11.58
N GLU A 31 16.70 -4.17 10.41
CA GLU A 31 15.85 -4.96 9.50
C GLU A 31 15.39 -6.27 10.15
N GLN A 32 16.29 -6.99 10.82
CA GLN A 32 15.93 -8.22 11.54
C GLN A 32 14.96 -7.94 12.71
N GLN A 33 15.17 -6.85 13.44
CA GLN A 33 14.23 -6.42 14.49
C GLN A 33 12.84 -6.15 13.92
N PHE A 34 12.76 -5.49 12.76
CA PHE A 34 11.49 -5.28 12.06
C PHE A 34 10.85 -6.61 11.62
N MET A 35 11.59 -7.46 10.93
CA MET A 35 11.04 -8.69 10.36
C MET A 35 10.68 -9.75 11.40
N VAL A 36 11.43 -9.85 12.50
CA VAL A 36 11.28 -10.91 13.51
C VAL A 36 10.55 -10.45 14.76
N GLU A 37 10.78 -9.21 15.20
CA GLU A 37 10.23 -8.67 16.45
C GLU A 37 9.09 -7.68 16.23
N GLY A 38 8.80 -7.32 14.96
CA GLY A 38 7.77 -6.33 14.61
C GLY A 38 8.12 -4.92 15.09
N ARG A 39 9.43 -4.60 15.21
CA ARG A 39 9.91 -3.29 15.63
C ARG A 39 10.16 -2.39 14.42
N TYR A 40 9.40 -1.33 14.30
CA TYR A 40 9.48 -0.40 13.17
C TYR A 40 10.52 0.70 13.36
N LEU A 41 10.62 1.23 14.58
CA LEU A 41 11.41 2.43 14.85
C LEU A 41 12.91 2.27 14.56
N PRO A 42 13.59 1.16 14.90
CA PRO A 42 14.99 0.98 14.57
C PRO A 42 15.26 1.05 13.07
N GLN A 43 14.45 0.36 12.26
CA GLN A 43 14.60 0.34 10.81
C GLN A 43 14.33 1.73 10.19
N TYR A 44 13.30 2.42 10.66
CA TYR A 44 13.02 3.79 10.23
C TYR A 44 14.20 4.74 10.49
N LEU A 45 14.76 4.70 11.72
CA LEU A 45 15.88 5.58 12.10
C LEU A 45 17.15 5.24 11.34
N GLU A 46 17.42 3.97 11.05
CA GLU A 46 18.55 3.56 10.23
C GLU A 46 18.41 4.03 8.79
N LEU A 47 17.25 3.85 8.16
CA LEU A 47 16.97 4.35 6.81
C LEU A 47 17.09 5.88 6.73
N LYS A 48 16.60 6.59 7.74
CA LYS A 48 16.72 8.05 7.84
C LYS A 48 18.18 8.49 7.90
N ALA A 49 19.01 7.81 8.69
CA ALA A 49 20.44 8.08 8.76
C ALA A 49 21.16 7.76 7.44
N GLN A 50 20.81 6.67 6.78
CA GLN A 50 21.37 6.28 5.48
C GLN A 50 21.00 7.27 4.37
N ALA A 51 19.74 7.74 4.33
CA ALA A 51 19.29 8.76 3.38
C ALA A 51 20.02 10.10 3.62
N ALA A 52 20.16 10.53 4.88
CA ALA A 52 20.91 11.73 5.24
C ALA A 52 22.40 11.64 4.87
N ALA A 53 22.97 10.44 4.87
CA ALA A 53 24.34 10.18 4.40
C ALA A 53 24.46 10.05 2.87
N GLY A 54 23.37 10.27 2.11
CA GLY A 54 23.35 10.22 0.65
C GLY A 54 23.55 8.83 0.06
N ARG A 55 23.21 7.77 0.79
CA ARG A 55 23.34 6.40 0.27
C ARG A 55 22.36 6.16 -0.88
N PRO A 56 22.80 5.57 -2.01
CA PRO A 56 21.93 5.27 -3.13
C PRO A 56 20.73 4.40 -2.71
N ALA A 57 19.55 4.69 -3.27
CA ALA A 57 18.27 4.03 -3.00
C ALA A 57 17.71 4.16 -1.57
N ALA A 58 18.48 4.66 -0.59
CA ALA A 58 18.00 4.79 0.79
C ALA A 58 16.78 5.72 0.90
N GLY A 59 16.71 6.79 0.10
CA GLY A 59 15.56 7.71 0.08
C GLY A 59 14.26 7.01 -0.30
N GLY A 60 14.26 6.19 -1.36
CA GLY A 60 13.08 5.44 -1.79
C GLY A 60 12.61 4.41 -0.75
N PHE A 61 13.56 3.70 -0.09
CA PHE A 61 13.20 2.79 0.99
C PHE A 61 12.70 3.53 2.23
N LEU A 62 13.30 4.68 2.57
CA LEU A 62 12.83 5.52 3.66
C LEU A 62 11.40 6.00 3.39
N ALA A 63 11.08 6.48 2.19
CA ALA A 63 9.75 6.93 1.83
C ALA A 63 8.69 5.83 2.00
N GLN A 64 8.97 4.63 1.50
CA GLN A 64 8.06 3.48 1.68
C GLN A 64 7.90 3.10 3.16
N PHE A 65 9.00 3.09 3.92
CA PHE A 65 8.95 2.71 5.32
C PHE A 65 8.29 3.77 6.20
N ALA A 66 8.49 5.07 5.89
CA ALA A 66 7.84 6.18 6.56
C ALA A 66 6.31 6.12 6.45
N ALA A 67 5.79 5.63 5.30
CA ALA A 67 4.36 5.40 5.12
C ALA A 67 3.81 4.42 6.17
N PHE A 68 4.55 3.37 6.52
CA PHE A 68 4.14 2.41 7.56
C PHE A 68 3.98 3.06 8.94
N LEU A 69 4.72 4.12 9.23
CA LEU A 69 4.68 4.84 10.50
C LEU A 69 3.68 6.01 10.51
N GLY A 70 2.98 6.25 9.40
CA GLY A 70 2.11 7.42 9.24
C GLY A 70 2.86 8.75 9.12
N ASP A 71 4.16 8.71 8.81
CA ASP A 71 4.98 9.90 8.53
C ASP A 71 4.88 10.31 7.07
N GLU A 72 3.76 10.95 6.70
CA GLU A 72 3.53 11.43 5.33
C GLU A 72 4.54 12.48 4.88
N ALA A 73 5.04 13.30 5.80
CA ALA A 73 6.01 14.34 5.45
C ALA A 73 7.29 13.73 4.87
N THR A 74 7.76 12.61 5.43
CA THR A 74 8.90 11.87 4.90
C THR A 74 8.49 10.98 3.71
N ALA A 75 7.33 10.34 3.79
CA ALA A 75 6.86 9.39 2.78
C ALA A 75 6.59 10.05 1.41
N ILE A 76 6.00 11.24 1.40
CA ILE A 76 5.62 11.98 0.21
C ILE A 76 6.59 13.13 -0.04
N GLY A 77 6.91 13.92 1.01
CA GLY A 77 7.64 15.17 0.90
C GLY A 77 9.16 15.02 0.71
N GLY A 78 9.73 13.84 0.96
CA GLY A 78 11.19 13.66 0.99
C GLY A 78 11.92 14.01 -0.31
N ASP A 79 11.28 13.76 -1.46
CA ASP A 79 11.82 14.03 -2.80
C ASP A 79 11.08 15.17 -3.54
N GLU A 80 10.18 15.89 -2.86
CA GLU A 80 9.40 16.96 -3.48
C GLU A 80 10.29 18.12 -3.93
N ARG A 81 10.04 18.55 -5.16
CA ARG A 81 10.64 19.77 -5.72
C ARG A 81 9.53 20.70 -6.17
N ASP A 82 9.72 21.99 -5.93
CA ASP A 82 8.78 22.98 -6.44
C ASP A 82 8.77 22.97 -7.97
N ARG A 83 7.57 23.00 -8.51
CA ARG A 83 7.34 23.17 -9.94
C ARG A 83 7.90 24.55 -10.35
N PRO A 84 8.54 24.67 -11.53
CA PRO A 84 8.91 25.98 -12.09
C PRO A 84 7.71 26.93 -12.07
N ALA A 85 7.94 28.19 -11.72
CA ALA A 85 6.86 29.17 -11.60
C ALA A 85 6.15 29.45 -12.94
N ASP A 86 6.84 29.25 -14.04
CA ASP A 86 6.37 29.37 -15.43
C ASP A 86 5.90 28.04 -16.03
N ALA A 87 5.82 26.97 -15.26
CA ALA A 87 5.36 25.69 -15.76
C ALA A 87 3.90 25.80 -16.23
N GLU A 88 3.68 25.51 -17.52
CA GLU A 88 2.34 25.43 -18.07
C GLU A 88 1.56 24.25 -17.47
N LEU A 89 0.35 24.55 -17.02
CA LEU A 89 -0.59 23.50 -16.60
C LEU A 89 -1.41 23.05 -17.79
N PRO A 90 -1.74 21.74 -17.88
CA PRO A 90 -2.68 21.24 -18.88
C PRO A 90 -4.00 22.04 -18.88
N ASP A 91 -4.50 22.36 -20.07
CA ASP A 91 -5.83 22.97 -20.22
C ASP A 91 -6.91 21.94 -19.79
N MET A 92 -7.79 22.35 -18.91
CA MET A 92 -8.88 21.55 -18.34
C MET A 92 -10.25 22.08 -18.73
N SER A 93 -10.33 22.91 -19.80
CA SER A 93 -11.59 23.54 -20.23
C SER A 93 -12.64 22.53 -20.71
N ASP A 94 -12.19 21.44 -21.36
CA ASP A 94 -12.98 20.32 -21.88
C ASP A 94 -13.00 19.09 -20.96
N ALA A 95 -12.44 19.23 -19.75
CA ALA A 95 -12.39 18.11 -18.80
C ALA A 95 -13.68 18.00 -18.00
N GLU A 96 -14.06 16.77 -17.77
CA GLU A 96 -15.20 16.38 -16.93
C GLU A 96 -14.73 15.60 -15.71
N SER A 97 -15.46 15.71 -14.60
CA SER A 97 -15.18 14.94 -13.40
C SER A 97 -16.42 14.29 -12.83
N ARG A 98 -16.23 13.12 -12.20
CA ARG A 98 -17.28 12.38 -11.50
C ARG A 98 -16.71 11.87 -10.18
N ASP A 99 -17.57 11.60 -9.19
CA ASP A 99 -17.19 10.90 -7.97
C ASP A 99 -16.50 9.58 -8.32
N ALA A 100 -15.30 9.35 -7.78
CA ALA A 100 -14.48 8.22 -8.19
C ALA A 100 -15.11 6.88 -7.81
N LEU A 101 -15.68 6.78 -6.60
CA LEU A 101 -16.26 5.53 -6.12
C LEU A 101 -17.48 5.13 -6.94
N SER A 102 -18.36 6.09 -7.24
CA SER A 102 -19.53 5.87 -8.08
C SER A 102 -19.16 5.47 -9.51
N ALA A 103 -18.18 6.15 -10.09
CA ALA A 103 -17.71 5.84 -11.46
C ALA A 103 -17.07 4.46 -11.54
N ILE A 104 -16.28 4.05 -10.54
CA ILE A 104 -15.66 2.72 -10.47
C ILE A 104 -16.73 1.63 -10.33
N VAL A 105 -17.70 1.81 -9.44
CA VAL A 105 -18.80 0.85 -9.24
C VAL A 105 -19.62 0.65 -10.52
N GLU A 106 -19.96 1.74 -11.21
CA GLU A 106 -20.66 1.69 -12.48
C GLU A 106 -19.86 0.95 -13.55
N ALA A 107 -18.58 1.32 -13.73
CA ALA A 107 -17.70 0.70 -14.73
C ALA A 107 -17.39 -0.76 -14.41
N ALA A 108 -17.42 -1.16 -13.13
CA ALA A 108 -17.14 -2.52 -12.69
C ALA A 108 -18.33 -3.48 -12.87
N THR A 109 -19.53 -2.99 -13.17
CA THR A 109 -20.76 -3.82 -13.18
C THR A 109 -20.63 -5.04 -14.08
N ASP A 110 -20.10 -4.87 -15.28
CA ASP A 110 -19.94 -5.93 -16.28
C ASP A 110 -18.49 -6.44 -16.37
N ARG A 111 -17.61 -6.07 -15.45
CA ARG A 111 -16.21 -6.49 -15.43
C ARG A 111 -15.99 -7.62 -14.45
N GLN A 112 -15.22 -8.60 -14.88
CA GLN A 112 -14.82 -9.74 -14.05
C GLN A 112 -13.64 -9.39 -13.14
N ILE A 113 -12.71 -8.55 -13.60
CA ILE A 113 -11.51 -8.17 -12.88
C ILE A 113 -11.42 -6.64 -12.81
N VAL A 114 -11.16 -6.11 -11.62
CA VAL A 114 -10.83 -4.71 -11.39
C VAL A 114 -9.40 -4.62 -10.90
N ILE A 115 -8.57 -3.83 -11.58
CA ILE A 115 -7.16 -3.62 -11.22
C ILE A 115 -7.00 -2.15 -10.82
N LEU A 116 -6.68 -1.91 -9.56
CA LEU A 116 -6.35 -0.59 -9.01
C LEU A 116 -4.86 -0.56 -8.66
N ASN A 117 -4.14 0.45 -9.09
CA ASN A 117 -2.73 0.56 -8.74
C ASN A 117 -2.46 1.41 -7.49
N GLU A 118 -1.23 1.35 -6.98
CA GLU A 118 -0.76 2.19 -5.87
C GLU A 118 0.68 2.65 -6.07
N ALA A 119 1.07 3.73 -5.40
CA ALA A 119 2.45 4.06 -5.09
C ALA A 119 2.77 3.57 -3.67
N HIS A 120 3.83 2.78 -3.52
CA HIS A 120 4.13 2.06 -2.28
C HIS A 120 4.44 2.95 -1.06
N ASN A 121 4.72 4.22 -1.28
CA ASN A 121 4.97 5.23 -0.26
C ASN A 121 3.74 6.07 0.09
N ILE A 122 2.57 5.77 -0.45
CA ILE A 122 1.33 6.54 -0.21
C ILE A 122 0.25 5.62 0.38
N SER A 123 0.17 5.54 1.71
CA SER A 123 -0.84 4.74 2.42
C SER A 123 -2.28 5.15 2.10
N GLY A 124 -2.50 6.41 1.69
CA GLY A 124 -3.80 6.90 1.27
C GLY A 124 -4.39 6.18 0.06
N HIS A 125 -3.54 5.68 -0.86
CA HIS A 125 -3.99 4.81 -1.97
C HIS A 125 -4.62 3.52 -1.46
N ARG A 126 -4.05 2.92 -0.40
CA ARG A 126 -4.55 1.70 0.27
C ARG A 126 -5.86 1.98 1.00
N GLY A 127 -5.94 3.16 1.64
CA GLY A 127 -7.20 3.62 2.26
C GLY A 127 -8.33 3.77 1.24
N PHE A 128 -8.04 4.33 0.06
CA PHE A 128 -9.03 4.41 -1.02
C PHE A 128 -9.35 3.02 -1.60
N ALA A 129 -8.34 2.17 -1.82
CA ALA A 129 -8.53 0.79 -2.29
C ALA A 129 -9.46 -0.01 -1.37
N THR A 130 -9.37 0.19 -0.05
CA THR A 130 -10.29 -0.44 0.92
C THR A 130 -11.73 0.00 0.68
N ARG A 131 -11.97 1.28 0.41
CA ARG A 131 -13.30 1.80 0.10
C ARG A 131 -13.84 1.25 -1.23
N VAL A 132 -12.98 1.13 -2.25
CA VAL A 132 -13.32 0.49 -3.54
C VAL A 132 -13.68 -0.97 -3.33
N MET A 133 -12.86 -1.74 -2.62
CA MET A 133 -13.12 -3.15 -2.29
C MET A 133 -14.48 -3.33 -1.60
N ARG A 134 -14.78 -2.50 -0.62
CA ARG A 134 -16.08 -2.49 0.07
C ARG A 134 -17.24 -2.24 -0.89
N ALA A 135 -17.09 -1.28 -1.81
CA ALA A 135 -18.11 -0.92 -2.79
C ALA A 135 -18.30 -1.98 -3.90
N LEU A 136 -17.26 -2.74 -4.23
CA LEU A 136 -17.31 -3.82 -5.21
C LEU A 136 -17.96 -5.10 -4.65
N ARG A 137 -17.98 -5.29 -3.33
CA ARG A 137 -18.52 -6.52 -2.71
C ARG A 137 -19.97 -6.83 -3.10
N PRO A 138 -20.91 -5.85 -3.09
CA PRO A 138 -22.30 -6.07 -3.53
C PRO A 138 -22.44 -6.46 -5.00
N LEU A 139 -21.46 -6.13 -5.85
CA LEU A 139 -21.42 -6.54 -7.25
C LEU A 139 -20.93 -7.98 -7.44
N GLY A 140 -20.62 -8.71 -6.35
CA GLY A 140 -20.17 -10.10 -6.39
C GLY A 140 -18.65 -10.28 -6.47
N PHE A 141 -17.84 -9.23 -6.35
CA PHE A 141 -16.40 -9.39 -6.19
C PHE A 141 -16.11 -10.11 -4.88
N ASP A 142 -15.43 -11.25 -4.96
CA ASP A 142 -15.24 -12.17 -3.84
C ASP A 142 -13.79 -12.62 -3.63
N THR A 143 -12.89 -12.17 -4.49
CA THR A 143 -11.46 -12.49 -4.41
C THR A 143 -10.65 -11.20 -4.36
N PHE A 144 -9.81 -11.07 -3.32
CA PHE A 144 -8.83 -10.00 -3.19
C PHE A 144 -7.45 -10.54 -3.50
N ALA A 145 -6.84 -10.01 -4.55
CA ALA A 145 -5.50 -10.38 -4.99
C ALA A 145 -4.57 -9.17 -4.88
N THR A 146 -3.34 -9.39 -4.45
CA THR A 146 -2.36 -8.30 -4.41
C THR A 146 -0.93 -8.83 -4.52
N GLU A 147 -0.06 -8.03 -5.16
CA GLU A 147 1.36 -8.36 -5.34
C GLU A 147 2.14 -8.46 -4.03
N THR A 148 1.64 -7.86 -2.92
CA THR A 148 2.34 -7.97 -1.64
C THR A 148 2.21 -9.35 -1.02
N PHE A 149 1.19 -10.13 -1.36
CA PHE A 149 1.01 -11.45 -0.78
C PHE A 149 2.11 -12.42 -1.25
N LEU A 150 2.90 -12.87 -0.29
CA LEU A 150 3.96 -13.83 -0.57
C LEU A 150 3.38 -15.22 -0.79
N GLN A 151 3.82 -15.86 -1.87
CA GLN A 151 3.55 -17.28 -2.06
C GLN A 151 4.40 -18.11 -1.09
N PRO A 152 3.82 -19.08 -0.38
CA PRO A 152 4.55 -19.94 0.53
C PRO A 152 5.61 -20.75 -0.25
N GLN A 153 6.84 -20.71 0.24
CA GLN A 153 7.95 -21.46 -0.37
C GLN A 153 7.95 -22.94 0.04
N GLN A 154 7.23 -23.26 1.11
CA GLN A 154 7.07 -24.62 1.66
C GLN A 154 5.62 -24.79 2.09
N GLU A 155 5.11 -26.03 2.06
CA GLU A 155 3.73 -26.34 2.40
C GLU A 155 3.32 -25.87 3.82
N ALA A 156 4.25 -25.95 4.78
CA ALA A 156 4.03 -25.53 6.16
C ALA A 156 4.16 -23.99 6.38
N ALA A 157 4.60 -23.24 5.36
CA ALA A 157 4.76 -21.79 5.51
C ALA A 157 3.39 -21.09 5.64
N PRO A 158 3.33 -19.95 6.35
CA PRO A 158 2.12 -19.12 6.39
C PRO A 158 1.65 -18.76 4.97
N SER A 159 0.35 -18.92 4.72
CA SER A 159 -0.27 -18.55 3.45
C SER A 159 -1.46 -17.66 3.72
N ILE A 160 -1.51 -16.53 3.06
CA ILE A 160 -2.65 -15.60 3.14
C ILE A 160 -3.98 -16.26 2.73
N ARG A 161 -3.95 -17.26 1.85
CA ARG A 161 -5.15 -18.01 1.45
C ARG A 161 -5.86 -18.69 2.62
N ARG A 162 -5.14 -18.95 3.72
CA ARG A 162 -5.68 -19.57 4.94
C ARG A 162 -6.11 -18.54 5.98
N TYR A 163 -5.76 -17.26 5.80
CA TYR A 163 -6.11 -16.20 6.73
C TYR A 163 -7.64 -16.07 6.86
N ARG A 164 -8.11 -15.95 8.08
CA ARG A 164 -9.52 -15.75 8.43
C ARG A 164 -9.65 -14.57 9.39
N ARG A 165 -10.85 -14.00 9.44
CA ARG A 165 -11.16 -12.95 10.41
C ARG A 165 -10.78 -13.37 11.83
N GLY A 166 -10.01 -12.51 12.50
CA GLY A 166 -9.55 -12.74 13.87
C GLY A 166 -8.26 -13.55 13.99
N ASP A 167 -7.73 -14.10 12.87
CA ASP A 167 -6.40 -14.68 12.88
C ASP A 167 -5.34 -13.57 13.06
N PRO A 168 -4.21 -13.86 13.71
CA PRO A 168 -3.10 -12.94 13.81
C PRO A 168 -2.56 -12.56 12.42
N LEU A 169 -2.55 -11.27 12.11
CA LEU A 169 -1.98 -10.76 10.85
C LEU A 169 -0.53 -10.32 11.09
N HIS A 170 0.41 -10.87 10.34
CA HIS A 170 1.82 -10.60 10.49
C HIS A 170 2.54 -10.38 9.14
N SER A 171 3.72 -9.74 9.18
CA SER A 171 4.52 -9.38 8.00
C SER A 171 4.96 -10.58 7.13
N GLY A 172 4.91 -11.80 7.66
CA GLY A 172 5.18 -13.02 6.90
C GLY A 172 4.21 -13.28 5.74
N PHE A 173 3.04 -12.64 5.73
CA PHE A 173 2.12 -12.70 4.59
C PHE A 173 2.51 -11.75 3.45
N GLY A 174 3.34 -10.73 3.71
CA GLY A 174 3.78 -9.78 2.69
C GLY A 174 4.41 -8.53 3.28
N TYR A 175 5.32 -7.91 2.53
CA TYR A 175 6.07 -6.75 3.01
C TYR A 175 5.19 -5.53 3.29
N TYR A 176 4.31 -5.17 2.35
CA TYR A 176 3.46 -3.98 2.49
C TYR A 176 2.30 -4.16 3.48
N ILE A 177 2.01 -5.39 3.92
CA ILE A 177 1.04 -5.65 5.01
C ILE A 177 1.53 -5.02 6.33
N ALA A 178 2.82 -4.75 6.46
CA ALA A 178 3.37 -4.02 7.60
C ALA A 178 2.85 -2.57 7.72
N ASP A 179 2.30 -1.98 6.66
CA ASP A 179 1.50 -0.76 6.75
C ASP A 179 0.16 -1.06 7.44
N PRO A 180 -0.16 -0.43 8.57
CA PRO A 180 -1.44 -0.63 9.27
C PRO A 180 -2.67 -0.40 8.38
N VAL A 181 -2.59 0.52 7.41
CA VAL A 181 -3.69 0.77 6.48
C VAL A 181 -3.90 -0.42 5.53
N TYR A 182 -2.81 -1.03 5.08
CA TYR A 182 -2.88 -2.25 4.28
C TYR A 182 -3.39 -3.44 5.11
N ALA A 183 -2.89 -3.58 6.33
CA ALA A 183 -3.33 -4.61 7.26
C ALA A 183 -4.84 -4.52 7.53
N GLU A 184 -5.36 -3.31 7.74
CA GLU A 184 -6.80 -3.08 7.90
C GLU A 184 -7.60 -3.42 6.63
N ALA A 185 -7.04 -3.18 5.43
CA ALA A 185 -7.67 -3.62 4.19
C ALA A 185 -7.81 -5.15 4.11
N VAL A 186 -6.78 -5.89 4.56
CA VAL A 186 -6.82 -7.37 4.61
C VAL A 186 -7.84 -7.84 5.65
N ARG A 187 -7.87 -7.24 6.84
CA ARG A 187 -8.86 -7.56 7.88
C ARG A 187 -10.29 -7.32 7.39
N GLU A 188 -10.53 -6.17 6.78
CA GLU A 188 -11.84 -5.84 6.22
C GLU A 188 -12.23 -6.76 5.06
N ALA A 189 -11.29 -7.14 4.19
CA ALA A 189 -11.54 -8.12 3.14
C ALA A 189 -12.05 -9.45 3.74
N ALA A 190 -11.40 -9.93 4.81
CA ALA A 190 -11.85 -11.15 5.51
C ALA A 190 -13.23 -10.98 6.16
N GLU A 191 -13.52 -9.81 6.75
CA GLU A 191 -14.84 -9.47 7.32
C GLU A 191 -15.94 -9.47 6.25
N LEU A 192 -15.64 -8.95 5.06
CA LEU A 192 -16.54 -8.92 3.93
C LEU A 192 -16.70 -10.27 3.21
N GLY A 193 -15.93 -11.29 3.63
CA GLY A 193 -15.96 -12.61 3.04
C GLY A 193 -15.23 -12.74 1.70
N TYR A 194 -14.21 -11.91 1.47
CA TYR A 194 -13.28 -12.12 0.37
C TYR A 194 -12.38 -13.33 0.64
N THR A 195 -12.08 -14.08 -0.40
CA THR A 195 -10.96 -15.02 -0.43
C THR A 195 -9.69 -14.29 -0.89
N PHE A 196 -8.52 -14.81 -0.54
CA PHE A 196 -7.25 -14.18 -0.88
C PHE A 196 -6.52 -14.96 -1.96
N ALA A 197 -5.86 -14.22 -2.88
CA ALA A 197 -5.01 -14.79 -3.91
C ALA A 197 -3.62 -14.15 -3.88
N ASP A 198 -2.60 -14.98 -3.65
CA ASP A 198 -1.20 -14.64 -3.76
C ASP A 198 -0.74 -14.98 -5.18
N TYR A 199 -0.39 -13.98 -5.96
CA TYR A 199 -0.01 -14.16 -7.36
C TYR A 199 1.41 -13.67 -7.68
N GLU A 200 2.13 -13.13 -6.71
CA GLU A 200 3.51 -12.70 -6.92
C GLU A 200 4.40 -13.88 -7.35
N TRP A 201 5.47 -13.61 -8.10
CA TRP A 201 6.36 -14.66 -8.57
C TRP A 201 7.05 -15.40 -7.43
N ARG A 202 7.28 -16.70 -7.63
CA ARG A 202 8.04 -17.56 -6.72
C ARG A 202 9.54 -17.50 -7.06
N TRP A 203 10.37 -18.01 -6.17
CA TRP A 203 11.81 -18.09 -6.37
C TRP A 203 12.19 -18.89 -7.63
N ASP A 204 11.49 -20.00 -7.89
CA ASP A 204 11.71 -20.88 -9.04
C ASP A 204 11.27 -20.26 -10.39
N GLN A 205 10.51 -19.18 -10.38
CA GLN A 205 10.07 -18.43 -11.55
C GLN A 205 11.02 -17.26 -11.90
N ARG A 206 11.99 -16.98 -11.04
CA ARG A 206 12.91 -15.86 -11.25
C ARG A 206 13.95 -16.20 -12.31
N PRO A 207 14.24 -15.28 -13.25
CA PRO A 207 15.32 -15.47 -14.18
C PRO A 207 16.68 -15.39 -13.44
N PRO A 208 17.77 -15.86 -14.07
CA PRO A 208 19.11 -15.74 -13.50
C PRO A 208 19.42 -14.29 -13.07
N ALA A 209 20.25 -14.13 -12.02
CA ALA A 209 20.65 -12.81 -11.52
C ALA A 209 21.39 -11.94 -12.57
N THR A 210 21.90 -12.56 -13.64
CA THR A 210 22.54 -11.90 -14.77
C THR A 210 21.57 -11.35 -15.79
N ALA A 211 20.26 -11.67 -15.70
CA ALA A 211 19.25 -11.16 -16.59
C ALA A 211 19.12 -9.62 -16.47
N SER A 212 18.88 -8.97 -17.59
CA SER A 212 18.64 -7.52 -17.64
C SER A 212 17.40 -7.13 -16.83
N GLY A 213 17.31 -5.85 -16.46
CA GLY A 213 16.14 -5.35 -15.74
C GLY A 213 14.83 -5.54 -16.52
N ASP A 214 14.88 -5.46 -17.86
CA ASP A 214 13.72 -5.65 -18.72
C ASP A 214 13.30 -7.12 -18.79
N GLU A 215 14.26 -8.06 -18.84
CA GLU A 215 13.99 -9.50 -18.75
C GLU A 215 13.41 -9.89 -17.39
N GLN A 216 13.91 -9.29 -16.30
CA GLN A 216 13.34 -9.52 -14.96
C GLN A 216 11.90 -9.01 -14.86
N ILE A 217 11.60 -7.83 -15.42
CA ILE A 217 10.23 -7.29 -15.48
C ILE A 217 9.35 -8.26 -16.29
N ALA A 218 9.76 -8.64 -17.51
CA ALA A 218 8.99 -9.53 -18.37
C ALA A 218 8.66 -10.87 -17.68
N ALA A 219 9.64 -11.47 -17.01
CA ALA A 219 9.45 -12.73 -16.29
C ALA A 219 8.50 -12.58 -15.10
N ARG A 220 8.59 -11.46 -14.36
CA ARG A 220 7.69 -11.18 -13.23
C ARG A 220 6.25 -11.01 -13.68
N GLU A 221 6.02 -10.17 -14.72
CA GLU A 221 4.68 -9.93 -15.27
C GLU A 221 4.04 -11.23 -15.80
N ALA A 222 4.84 -12.09 -16.45
CA ALA A 222 4.36 -13.39 -16.92
C ALA A 222 3.98 -14.29 -15.75
N ALA A 223 4.87 -14.44 -14.78
CA ALA A 223 4.63 -15.28 -13.61
C ALA A 223 3.42 -14.83 -12.81
N GLN A 224 3.20 -13.52 -12.67
CA GLN A 224 2.04 -12.98 -11.96
C GLN A 224 0.71 -13.37 -12.63
N VAL A 225 0.61 -13.30 -13.96
CA VAL A 225 -0.59 -13.71 -14.69
C VAL A 225 -0.83 -15.22 -14.57
N ASP A 226 0.21 -16.02 -14.78
CA ASP A 226 0.14 -17.48 -14.65
C ASP A 226 -0.30 -17.89 -13.23
N ASN A 227 0.29 -17.26 -12.22
CA ASN A 227 -0.02 -17.54 -10.83
C ASN A 227 -1.46 -17.15 -10.46
N LEU A 228 -1.97 -16.01 -10.95
CA LEU A 228 -3.37 -15.62 -10.74
C LEU A 228 -4.32 -16.60 -11.45
N GLY A 229 -3.97 -17.01 -12.66
CA GLY A 229 -4.69 -18.05 -13.41
C GLY A 229 -4.81 -19.35 -12.63
N GLU A 230 -3.69 -19.87 -12.14
CA GLU A 230 -3.64 -21.11 -11.34
C GLU A 230 -4.34 -20.95 -9.97
N ALA A 231 -4.15 -19.81 -9.31
CA ALA A 231 -4.69 -19.59 -7.97
C ALA A 231 -6.22 -19.44 -7.95
N VAL A 232 -6.80 -18.87 -9.01
CA VAL A 232 -8.21 -18.48 -9.03
C VAL A 232 -8.95 -18.99 -10.26
N LEU A 233 -8.55 -18.55 -11.46
CA LEU A 233 -9.35 -18.72 -12.68
C LEU A 233 -9.49 -20.17 -13.13
N LYS A 234 -8.48 -21.01 -12.89
CA LYS A 234 -8.53 -22.44 -13.22
C LYS A 234 -9.63 -23.19 -12.47
N GLY A 235 -9.84 -22.85 -11.19
CA GLY A 235 -10.86 -23.46 -10.35
C GLY A 235 -12.21 -22.73 -10.37
N ARG A 236 -12.20 -21.44 -10.66
CA ARG A 236 -13.37 -20.55 -10.71
C ARG A 236 -13.25 -19.58 -11.87
N PRO A 237 -13.55 -20.01 -13.12
CA PRO A 237 -13.35 -19.20 -14.32
C PRO A 237 -14.19 -17.90 -14.35
N ASP A 238 -15.24 -17.85 -13.59
CA ASP A 238 -16.19 -16.74 -13.43
C ASP A 238 -15.99 -15.94 -12.13
N ALA A 239 -14.91 -16.21 -11.37
CA ALA A 239 -14.60 -15.46 -10.16
C ALA A 239 -14.46 -13.96 -10.45
N ARG A 240 -15.05 -13.11 -9.61
CA ARG A 240 -14.88 -11.66 -9.68
C ARG A 240 -13.74 -11.21 -8.76
N ILE A 241 -12.69 -10.65 -9.35
CA ILE A 241 -11.41 -10.40 -8.66
C ILE A 241 -11.15 -8.90 -8.54
N PHE A 242 -10.86 -8.43 -7.32
CA PHE A 242 -10.27 -7.12 -7.09
C PHE A 242 -8.76 -7.28 -6.89
N VAL A 243 -7.97 -6.62 -7.73
CA VAL A 243 -6.51 -6.64 -7.71
C VAL A 243 -5.98 -5.28 -7.25
N LEU A 244 -5.11 -5.26 -6.24
CA LEU A 244 -4.32 -4.10 -5.84
C LEU A 244 -2.85 -4.35 -6.15
N CYS A 245 -2.25 -3.51 -7.00
CA CYS A 245 -0.89 -3.72 -7.50
C CYS A 245 -0.07 -2.43 -7.54
N GLY A 246 1.23 -2.52 -7.76
CA GLY A 246 2.09 -1.36 -7.96
C GLY A 246 1.81 -0.65 -9.29
N SER A 247 2.25 0.59 -9.36
CA SER A 247 1.92 1.58 -10.39
C SER A 247 1.82 1.04 -11.82
N SER A 248 2.87 0.39 -12.34
CA SER A 248 2.95 0.05 -13.78
C SER A 248 2.09 -1.14 -14.18
N HIS A 249 1.73 -2.03 -13.25
CA HIS A 249 1.01 -3.28 -13.52
C HIS A 249 -0.40 -3.06 -14.09
N ALA A 250 -1.02 -1.90 -13.81
CA ALA A 250 -2.35 -1.56 -14.32
C ALA A 250 -2.38 -1.13 -15.81
N ARG A 251 -1.24 -0.94 -16.45
CA ARG A 251 -1.19 -0.47 -17.83
C ARG A 251 -1.63 -1.54 -18.83
N GLU A 252 -2.52 -1.17 -19.76
CA GLU A 252 -3.05 -2.04 -20.82
C GLU A 252 -2.20 -2.08 -22.09
N ARG A 253 -1.00 -1.51 -22.06
CA ARG A 253 -0.10 -1.44 -23.22
C ARG A 253 1.30 -1.93 -22.84
N GLU A 254 2.10 -2.15 -23.87
CA GLU A 254 3.52 -2.47 -23.72
C GLU A 254 4.29 -1.36 -23.00
N GLY A 255 5.29 -1.78 -22.27
CA GLY A 255 6.26 -0.95 -21.60
C GLY A 255 7.64 -1.61 -21.61
N ARG A 256 8.47 -1.29 -20.64
CA ARG A 256 9.77 -1.95 -20.49
C ARG A 256 9.55 -3.44 -20.17
N GLY A 257 10.21 -4.30 -20.92
CA GLY A 257 10.07 -5.76 -20.78
C GLY A 257 8.82 -6.35 -21.45
N GLY A 258 8.08 -5.59 -22.27
CA GLY A 258 6.90 -6.07 -23.00
C GLY A 258 5.58 -5.71 -22.32
N LEU A 259 4.60 -6.61 -22.37
CA LEU A 259 3.27 -6.36 -21.80
C LEU A 259 3.32 -6.33 -20.27
N TRP A 260 2.73 -5.29 -19.68
CA TRP A 260 2.46 -5.22 -18.23
C TRP A 260 1.33 -6.18 -17.84
N PHE A 261 1.17 -6.41 -16.55
CA PHE A 261 0.25 -7.40 -15.98
C PHE A 261 -1.18 -7.31 -16.55
N ALA A 262 -1.81 -6.14 -16.56
CA ALA A 262 -3.16 -5.96 -17.09
C ALA A 262 -3.26 -6.31 -18.59
N ALA A 263 -2.34 -5.79 -19.40
CA ALA A 263 -2.30 -6.09 -20.84
C ALA A 263 -2.05 -7.57 -21.13
N ARG A 264 -1.14 -8.20 -20.37
CA ARG A 264 -0.82 -9.62 -20.49
C ARG A 264 -1.99 -10.51 -20.06
N LEU A 265 -2.66 -10.15 -18.96
CA LEU A 265 -3.85 -10.85 -18.49
C LEU A 265 -4.93 -10.88 -19.57
N LYS A 266 -5.24 -9.71 -20.15
CA LYS A 266 -6.19 -9.58 -21.26
C LYS A 266 -5.79 -10.44 -22.47
N ALA A 267 -4.51 -10.38 -22.86
CA ALA A 267 -4.01 -11.13 -24.01
C ALA A 267 -4.09 -12.65 -23.83
N LEU A 268 -3.81 -13.16 -22.62
CA LEU A 268 -3.76 -14.61 -22.36
C LEU A 268 -5.13 -15.20 -22.00
N THR A 269 -5.99 -14.45 -21.34
CA THR A 269 -7.28 -14.97 -20.83
C THR A 269 -8.49 -14.54 -21.67
N GLY A 270 -8.36 -13.48 -22.45
CA GLY A 270 -9.48 -12.80 -23.12
C GLY A 270 -10.35 -11.97 -22.16
N ILE A 271 -10.05 -11.98 -20.84
CA ILE A 271 -10.78 -11.18 -19.86
C ILE A 271 -10.26 -9.73 -19.94
N ASP A 272 -11.17 -8.78 -20.19
CA ASP A 272 -10.89 -7.36 -20.24
C ASP A 272 -11.03 -6.76 -18.82
N PRO A 273 -9.95 -6.47 -18.09
CA PRO A 273 -10.06 -5.92 -16.74
C PRO A 273 -10.50 -4.44 -16.80
N LEU A 274 -11.15 -3.94 -15.77
CA LEU A 274 -11.25 -2.51 -15.51
C LEU A 274 -9.94 -2.05 -14.87
N THR A 275 -9.20 -1.18 -15.55
CA THR A 275 -7.92 -0.68 -15.09
C THR A 275 -8.02 0.75 -14.55
N ILE A 276 -7.44 0.99 -13.37
CA ILE A 276 -7.60 2.24 -12.63
C ILE A 276 -6.24 2.75 -12.17
N GLU A 277 -5.89 3.97 -12.59
CA GLU A 277 -4.70 4.69 -12.17
C GLU A 277 -5.01 5.63 -11.02
N GLN A 278 -4.23 5.58 -9.93
CA GLN A 278 -4.22 6.60 -8.89
C GLN A 278 -2.80 6.95 -8.41
N SER A 279 -1.81 6.17 -8.82
CA SER A 279 -0.47 6.19 -8.20
C SER A 279 0.31 7.48 -8.44
N TRP A 280 0.01 8.22 -9.50
CA TRP A 280 0.63 9.50 -9.84
C TRP A 280 -0.29 10.71 -9.63
N ASN A 281 -1.50 10.49 -9.15
CA ASN A 281 -2.54 11.51 -9.03
C ASN A 281 -2.81 11.92 -7.57
N TRP A 282 -1.82 11.72 -6.70
CA TRP A 282 -1.85 12.18 -5.31
C TRP A 282 -1.22 13.57 -5.20
N PRO A 283 -1.85 14.52 -4.45
CA PRO A 283 -1.28 15.84 -4.25
C PRO A 283 0.01 15.75 -3.42
N ALA A 284 0.98 16.58 -3.77
CA ALA A 284 2.18 16.78 -2.98
C ALA A 284 1.85 17.34 -1.59
N THR A 285 2.79 17.35 -0.65
CA THR A 285 2.58 17.96 0.68
C THR A 285 2.36 19.48 0.58
N ARG A 286 2.85 20.11 -0.50
CA ARG A 286 2.76 21.55 -0.79
C ARG A 286 2.19 21.78 -2.19
N PRO A 287 1.28 22.75 -2.39
CA PRO A 287 0.71 23.03 -3.71
C PRO A 287 1.75 23.36 -4.80
N GLN A 288 2.88 23.95 -4.42
CA GLN A 288 3.95 24.32 -5.35
C GLN A 288 4.66 23.08 -5.92
N ALA A 289 4.65 21.98 -5.19
CA ALA A 289 5.29 20.72 -5.58
C ALA A 289 4.35 19.77 -6.33
N ASP A 290 3.08 20.11 -6.50
CA ASP A 290 2.14 19.26 -7.27
C ASP A 290 2.65 19.06 -8.69
N ALA A 291 2.56 17.84 -9.19
CA ALA A 291 2.79 17.57 -10.60
C ALA A 291 1.81 18.39 -11.48
N PRO A 292 2.20 18.85 -12.68
CA PRO A 292 1.38 19.76 -13.48
C PRO A 292 -0.06 19.28 -13.72
N HIS A 293 -0.24 17.99 -14.01
CA HIS A 293 -1.58 17.40 -14.23
C HIS A 293 -2.42 17.38 -12.94
N VAL A 294 -1.81 17.10 -11.78
CA VAL A 294 -2.48 17.15 -10.47
C VAL A 294 -2.86 18.59 -10.14
N ALA A 295 -1.93 19.54 -10.30
CA ALA A 295 -2.20 20.95 -10.05
C ALA A 295 -3.34 21.49 -10.92
N ALA A 296 -3.41 21.08 -12.21
CA ALA A 296 -4.48 21.47 -13.12
C ALA A 296 -5.85 20.96 -12.64
N VAL A 297 -5.94 19.69 -12.26
CA VAL A 297 -7.17 19.07 -11.76
C VAL A 297 -7.62 19.72 -10.45
N LEU A 298 -6.73 19.88 -9.47
CA LEU A 298 -7.05 20.50 -8.19
C LEU A 298 -7.50 21.95 -8.35
N LYS A 299 -6.87 22.72 -9.25
CA LYS A 299 -7.26 24.10 -9.57
C LYS A 299 -8.63 24.16 -10.22
N ARG A 300 -8.92 23.24 -11.15
CA ARG A 300 -10.17 23.24 -11.93
C ARG A 300 -11.38 22.77 -11.14
N PHE A 301 -11.24 21.68 -10.38
CA PHE A 301 -12.37 20.99 -9.77
C PHE A 301 -12.48 21.18 -8.26
N GLN A 302 -11.39 21.56 -7.57
CA GLN A 302 -11.34 21.74 -6.10
C GLN A 302 -12.03 20.57 -5.35
N PRO A 303 -11.64 19.31 -5.63
CA PRO A 303 -12.37 18.16 -5.12
C PRO A 303 -12.24 18.05 -3.59
N THR A 304 -13.33 17.67 -2.94
CA THR A 304 -13.37 17.32 -1.50
C THR A 304 -13.41 15.82 -1.26
N ALA A 305 -13.53 15.03 -2.32
CA ALA A 305 -13.46 13.56 -2.34
C ALA A 305 -12.69 13.13 -3.61
N PRO A 306 -12.20 11.90 -3.69
CA PRO A 306 -11.57 11.38 -4.90
C PRO A 306 -12.51 11.46 -6.10
N ILE A 307 -11.99 11.94 -7.23
CA ILE A 307 -12.72 12.08 -8.49
C ILE A 307 -12.00 11.34 -9.62
N VAL A 308 -12.74 10.79 -10.57
CA VAL A 308 -12.22 10.43 -11.89
C VAL A 308 -12.31 11.63 -12.80
N VAL A 309 -11.31 11.80 -13.65
CA VAL A 309 -11.26 12.91 -14.62
C VAL A 309 -11.09 12.33 -16.02
N SER A 310 -11.88 12.83 -16.97
CA SER A 310 -11.77 12.48 -18.39
C SER A 310 -11.76 13.71 -19.26
N ARG A 311 -11.19 13.57 -20.46
CA ARG A 311 -11.24 14.54 -21.55
C ARG A 311 -11.70 13.82 -22.81
N ASN A 312 -12.76 14.30 -23.43
CA ASN A 312 -13.35 13.65 -24.62
C ASN A 312 -13.62 12.14 -24.43
N GLY A 313 -14.06 11.75 -23.24
CA GLY A 313 -14.34 10.35 -22.90
C GLY A 313 -13.11 9.47 -22.60
N ILE A 314 -11.91 10.03 -22.66
CA ILE A 314 -10.64 9.32 -22.34
C ILE A 314 -10.19 9.72 -20.95
N ALA A 315 -9.72 8.74 -20.14
CA ALA A 315 -9.16 9.01 -18.84
C ALA A 315 -8.00 10.01 -18.93
N PHE A 316 -8.13 11.15 -18.22
CA PHE A 316 -7.06 12.12 -18.12
C PHE A 316 -6.03 11.62 -17.11
N ALA A 317 -4.79 11.47 -17.53
CA ALA A 317 -3.69 11.00 -16.71
C ALA A 317 -2.38 11.67 -17.12
N ASN A 318 -1.29 11.36 -16.44
CA ASN A 318 0.03 11.72 -16.94
C ASN A 318 0.36 10.92 -18.21
N SER A 319 1.42 11.33 -18.93
CA SER A 319 1.83 10.74 -20.21
C SER A 319 2.14 9.23 -20.15
N ASP A 320 2.43 8.70 -18.97
CA ASP A 320 2.72 7.28 -18.77
C ASP A 320 1.46 6.41 -18.75
N PHE A 321 0.30 6.99 -18.44
CA PHE A 321 -0.97 6.29 -18.28
C PHE A 321 -2.06 6.75 -19.26
N GLU A 322 -1.91 7.91 -19.88
CA GLU A 322 -2.88 8.43 -20.84
C GLU A 322 -3.15 7.43 -21.98
N GLY A 323 -4.42 7.04 -22.16
CA GLY A 323 -4.85 6.03 -23.09
C GLY A 323 -4.33 4.61 -22.83
N ARG A 324 -3.91 4.33 -21.58
CA ARG A 324 -3.38 3.03 -21.13
C ARG A 324 -4.12 2.45 -19.94
N VAL A 325 -5.14 3.14 -19.45
CA VAL A 325 -6.04 2.75 -18.37
C VAL A 325 -7.46 3.22 -18.68
N ASP A 326 -8.45 2.56 -18.12
CA ASP A 326 -9.86 2.94 -18.30
C ASP A 326 -10.24 4.17 -17.45
N LEU A 327 -9.76 4.25 -16.22
CA LEU A 327 -10.07 5.33 -15.28
C LEU A 327 -8.80 5.90 -14.65
N SER A 328 -8.87 7.19 -14.32
CA SER A 328 -7.79 7.90 -13.63
C SER A 328 -8.39 8.65 -12.44
N VAL A 329 -8.01 8.26 -11.23
CA VAL A 329 -8.50 8.81 -9.97
C VAL A 329 -7.54 9.86 -9.45
N PHE A 330 -8.05 11.05 -9.19
CA PHE A 330 -7.35 12.15 -8.54
C PHE A 330 -7.81 12.32 -7.11
N HIS A 331 -6.87 12.42 -6.20
CA HIS A 331 -7.16 12.58 -4.78
C HIS A 331 -7.21 14.05 -4.39
N PRO A 332 -8.13 14.43 -3.47
CA PRO A 332 -8.20 15.79 -2.95
C PRO A 332 -7.05 16.06 -1.99
N ARG A 333 -6.67 17.33 -1.86
CA ARG A 333 -5.87 17.80 -0.73
C ARG A 333 -6.79 18.02 0.46
N LEU A 334 -6.76 17.11 1.43
CA LEU A 334 -7.60 17.18 2.61
C LEU A 334 -6.84 17.77 3.80
N ASP A 335 -7.53 18.58 4.59
CA ASP A 335 -7.02 19.08 5.86
C ASP A 335 -6.79 17.93 6.85
N ARG A 336 -5.83 18.13 7.75
CA ARG A 336 -5.59 17.18 8.83
C ARG A 336 -6.75 17.19 9.85
N VAL A 337 -7.11 16.01 10.34
CA VAL A 337 -8.13 15.81 11.37
C VAL A 337 -7.44 15.30 12.63
N ALA A 338 -7.55 16.01 13.73
CA ALA A 338 -6.88 15.69 14.99
C ALA A 338 -5.37 15.42 14.84
N GLY A 339 -4.70 16.18 13.96
CA GLY A 339 -3.28 16.01 13.64
C GLY A 339 -2.94 14.84 12.71
N ARG A 340 -3.94 14.04 12.29
CA ARG A 340 -3.77 12.90 11.38
C ARG A 340 -4.14 13.27 9.94
N PRO A 341 -3.62 12.56 8.93
CA PRO A 341 -4.01 12.78 7.52
C PRO A 341 -5.52 12.75 7.32
N GLY A 342 -6.06 13.74 6.59
CA GLY A 342 -7.51 13.88 6.40
C GLY A 342 -8.14 12.72 5.63
N TRP A 343 -7.39 12.04 4.77
CA TRP A 343 -7.88 10.87 4.03
C TRP A 343 -8.22 9.67 4.95
N LEU A 344 -7.61 9.57 6.15
CA LEU A 344 -8.01 8.57 7.15
C LEU A 344 -9.43 8.83 7.65
N ALA A 345 -9.77 10.10 7.91
CA ALA A 345 -11.10 10.50 8.34
C ALA A 345 -12.14 10.45 7.20
N ALA A 346 -11.71 10.41 5.94
CA ALA A 346 -12.59 10.25 4.79
C ALA A 346 -13.19 8.83 4.67
N ASP A 347 -12.66 7.83 5.40
CA ASP A 347 -13.33 6.55 5.58
C ASP A 347 -14.35 6.68 6.73
N PRO A 348 -15.68 6.54 6.43
CA PRO A 348 -16.73 6.72 7.44
C PRO A 348 -16.67 5.70 8.59
N LEU A 349 -15.93 4.60 8.42
CA LEU A 349 -15.73 3.61 9.47
C LEU A 349 -14.62 3.98 10.45
N ARG A 350 -13.79 4.99 10.15
CA ARG A 350 -12.71 5.42 11.04
C ARG A 350 -13.12 6.63 11.86
N LYS A 351 -12.76 6.61 13.14
CA LYS A 351 -12.96 7.72 14.06
C LYS A 351 -11.62 8.14 14.65
N ALA A 352 -11.46 9.45 14.84
CA ALA A 352 -10.34 10.00 15.61
C ALA A 352 -10.60 9.76 17.10
N VAL A 353 -9.70 9.05 17.77
CA VAL A 353 -9.74 8.78 19.20
C VAL A 353 -8.53 9.44 19.85
N GLU A 354 -8.75 10.45 20.65
CA GLU A 354 -7.68 11.12 21.39
C GLU A 354 -7.10 10.19 22.45
N VAL A 355 -5.77 10.19 22.57
CA VAL A 355 -5.01 9.35 23.48
C VAL A 355 -4.06 10.22 24.29
N SER A 356 -4.09 10.05 25.61
CA SER A 356 -3.05 10.56 26.51
C SER A 356 -1.86 9.62 26.48
N ILE A 357 -0.68 10.16 26.24
CA ILE A 357 0.54 9.39 26.01
C ILE A 357 1.43 9.46 27.25
N PRO A 358 1.92 8.32 27.77
CA PRO A 358 2.92 8.30 28.84
C PRO A 358 4.19 9.05 28.43
N ALA A 359 4.95 9.54 29.40
CA ALA A 359 6.22 10.20 29.15
C ALA A 359 7.22 9.25 28.47
N PHE A 360 7.89 9.73 27.43
CA PHE A 360 8.91 8.99 26.68
C PHE A 360 10.04 9.92 26.24
N GLU A 361 11.17 9.33 25.86
CA GLU A 361 12.36 10.06 25.41
C GLU A 361 12.61 9.83 23.90
N GLY A 362 12.90 10.90 23.17
CA GLY A 362 13.19 10.86 21.75
C GLY A 362 11.95 10.55 20.91
N PRO A 363 12.10 10.16 19.64
CA PRO A 363 10.97 9.71 18.84
C PRO A 363 10.41 8.38 19.35
N ALA A 364 9.10 8.23 19.29
CA ALA A 364 8.40 7.02 19.63
C ALA A 364 7.29 6.73 18.62
N LEU A 365 6.82 5.49 18.56
CA LEU A 365 5.71 5.08 17.72
C LEU A 365 4.55 4.64 18.61
N LEU A 366 3.47 5.41 18.57
CA LEU A 366 2.21 5.03 19.21
C LEU A 366 1.52 3.99 18.32
N GLN A 367 1.09 2.89 18.92
CA GLN A 367 0.47 1.77 18.22
C GLN A 367 -0.85 1.39 18.88
N ALA A 368 -1.89 1.17 18.08
CA ALA A 368 -3.13 0.54 18.49
C ALA A 368 -3.20 -0.86 17.88
N LEU A 369 -3.32 -1.89 18.71
CA LEU A 369 -3.39 -3.29 18.28
C LEU A 369 -4.77 -3.85 18.56
N HIS A 370 -5.30 -4.66 17.65
CA HIS A 370 -6.53 -5.40 17.89
C HIS A 370 -6.37 -6.34 19.09
N MET A 371 -7.21 -6.17 20.12
CA MET A 371 -7.13 -6.96 21.35
C MET A 371 -7.25 -8.47 21.10
N GLN A 372 -8.05 -8.86 20.11
CA GLN A 372 -8.31 -10.25 19.79
C GLN A 372 -7.16 -10.95 19.03
N GLU A 373 -6.33 -10.19 18.34
CA GLU A 373 -5.23 -10.73 17.51
C GLU A 373 -3.89 -10.79 18.25
N GLY A 374 -3.79 -10.15 19.41
CA GLY A 374 -2.53 -10.05 20.14
C GLY A 374 -1.54 -9.05 19.55
N MET A 375 -0.24 -9.30 19.73
CA MET A 375 0.83 -8.34 19.46
C MET A 375 1.40 -8.50 18.04
N VAL A 376 0.58 -8.26 17.04
CA VAL A 376 0.88 -8.39 15.61
C VAL A 376 0.95 -7.02 14.94
N ILE A 377 0.65 -6.93 13.64
CA ILE A 377 0.63 -5.63 12.93
C ILE A 377 -0.50 -4.77 13.52
N PRO A 378 -0.19 -3.53 13.95
CA PRO A 378 -1.17 -2.63 14.50
C PRO A 378 -2.32 -2.30 13.53
N ALA A 379 -3.44 -1.88 14.09
CA ALA A 379 -4.55 -1.29 13.34
C ALA A 379 -4.27 0.16 12.92
N ASP A 380 -3.44 0.85 13.70
CA ASP A 380 -2.99 2.22 13.38
C ASP A 380 -1.64 2.52 14.05
N HIS A 381 -0.84 3.35 13.37
CA HIS A 381 0.42 3.88 13.84
C HIS A 381 0.41 5.41 13.85
N PHE A 382 1.13 5.99 14.81
CA PHE A 382 1.39 7.42 14.83
C PHE A 382 2.81 7.69 15.36
N LEU A 383 3.67 8.25 14.50
CA LEU A 383 5.01 8.67 14.89
C LEU A 383 4.93 9.93 15.75
N LEU A 384 5.53 9.87 16.93
CA LEU A 384 5.51 10.92 17.94
C LEU A 384 6.86 11.62 18.01
N GLU A 385 6.80 12.94 18.15
CA GLU A 385 7.96 13.75 18.54
C GLU A 385 8.19 13.71 20.05
N ALA A 386 9.44 13.95 20.47
CA ALA A 386 9.79 13.96 21.88
C ALA A 386 8.93 14.96 22.67
N GLY A 387 8.41 14.52 23.81
CA GLY A 387 7.59 15.34 24.72
C GLY A 387 6.12 15.50 24.31
N GLN A 388 5.68 14.84 23.25
CA GLN A 388 4.29 14.87 22.82
C GLN A 388 3.42 14.06 23.82
N ALA A 389 2.55 14.74 24.57
CA ALA A 389 1.72 14.13 25.60
C ALA A 389 0.33 13.68 25.10
N ARG A 390 -0.03 14.01 23.88
CA ARG A 390 -1.33 13.65 23.27
C ARG A 390 -1.16 13.30 21.80
N GLY A 391 -2.02 12.41 21.33
CA GLY A 391 -2.11 12.04 19.90
C GLY A 391 -3.51 11.54 19.61
N ALA A 392 -3.80 11.29 18.33
CA ALA A 392 -5.06 10.68 17.92
C ALA A 392 -4.79 9.42 17.10
N MET A 393 -5.47 8.35 17.45
CA MET A 393 -5.53 7.14 16.64
C MET A 393 -6.78 7.18 15.74
N MET A 394 -6.64 6.70 14.52
CA MET A 394 -7.72 6.67 13.53
C MET A 394 -8.25 5.23 13.42
N LEU A 395 -9.22 4.88 14.25
CA LEU A 395 -9.65 3.50 14.49
C LEU A 395 -11.05 3.22 13.95
N ARG A 396 -11.25 2.00 13.47
CA ARG A 396 -12.56 1.42 13.16
C ARG A 396 -13.25 0.95 14.45
N PRO A 397 -14.57 0.65 14.44
CA PRO A 397 -15.22 0.01 15.58
C PRO A 397 -14.49 -1.28 16.01
N GLY A 398 -14.14 -1.38 17.29
CA GLY A 398 -13.39 -2.51 17.82
C GLY A 398 -12.78 -2.24 19.19
N ALA A 399 -12.09 -3.23 19.73
CA ALA A 399 -11.35 -3.13 20.99
C ALA A 399 -9.84 -3.22 20.72
N TYR A 400 -9.09 -2.30 21.30
CA TYR A 400 -7.67 -2.09 21.01
C TYR A 400 -6.84 -1.95 22.28
N VAL A 401 -5.62 -2.44 22.21
CA VAL A 401 -4.57 -2.22 23.20
C VAL A 401 -3.62 -1.16 22.69
N LEU A 402 -3.27 -0.20 23.53
CA LEU A 402 -2.30 0.85 23.22
C LEU A 402 -0.93 0.51 23.79
N ARG A 403 0.10 0.71 22.97
CA ARG A 403 1.50 0.60 23.40
C ARG A 403 2.37 1.64 22.71
N LEU A 404 3.57 1.83 23.27
CA LEU A 404 4.62 2.61 22.65
C LEU A 404 5.76 1.71 22.21
N GLU A 405 6.30 1.99 21.04
CA GLU A 405 7.62 1.55 20.65
C GLU A 405 8.59 2.72 20.77
N THR A 406 9.67 2.54 21.52
CA THR A 406 10.73 3.52 21.72
C THR A 406 12.05 2.99 21.19
N LYS A 407 13.11 3.80 21.24
CA LYS A 407 14.47 3.32 20.93
C LYS A 407 14.90 2.15 21.84
N ARG A 408 14.39 2.10 23.08
CA ARG A 408 14.73 1.04 24.06
C ARG A 408 14.03 -0.28 23.75
N GLY A 409 12.85 -0.23 23.13
CA GLY A 409 12.07 -1.43 22.84
C GLY A 409 10.58 -1.12 22.73
N ILE A 410 9.81 -2.20 22.74
CA ILE A 410 8.37 -2.13 22.89
C ILE A 410 8.07 -2.01 24.40
N GLU A 411 7.44 -0.92 24.77
CA GLU A 411 7.03 -0.68 26.16
C GLU A 411 5.76 -1.49 26.48
N PRO A 412 5.51 -1.78 27.77
CA PRO A 412 4.26 -2.40 28.20
C PRO A 412 3.04 -1.61 27.70
N ALA A 413 1.94 -2.33 27.47
CA ALA A 413 0.66 -1.69 27.13
C ALA A 413 0.23 -0.73 28.27
N PHE A 414 -0.27 0.45 27.90
CA PHE A 414 -0.63 1.48 28.86
C PHE A 414 -2.12 1.87 28.85
N GLY A 415 -2.90 1.25 27.97
CA GLY A 415 -4.34 1.52 27.89
C GLY A 415 -5.06 0.60 26.95
N GLU A 416 -6.38 0.61 27.06
CA GLU A 416 -7.32 -0.07 26.20
C GLU A 416 -8.35 0.93 25.70
N ILE A 417 -8.79 0.76 24.44
CA ILE A 417 -9.81 1.61 23.81
C ILE A 417 -10.87 0.71 23.18
N VAL A 418 -12.12 1.11 23.34
CA VAL A 418 -13.26 0.58 22.60
C VAL A 418 -13.86 1.71 21.77
N VAL A 419 -14.00 1.51 20.46
CA VAL A 419 -14.48 2.48 19.49
C VAL A 419 -15.86 2.09 18.98
#